data_cbc7da6bb22361111181b15e3c4b9426
#
_entry.id   cbc7da6bb22361111181b15e3c4b9426
#
_cell.length_a   1.000
_cell.length_b   1.000
_cell.length_c   1.000
_cell.angle_alpha   90.00
_cell.angle_beta   90.00
_cell.angle_gamma   90.00
#
_symmetry.space_group_name_H-M   'P 1'
#
loop_
_entity.id
_entity.type
_entity.pdbx_description
1 polymer ?
#
loop_
_entity_poly.entity_id
_entity_poly.type
_entity_poly.pdbx_seq_one_letter_code
_entity_poly.pdbx_strand_id
1 'polypeptide(L)'
;MADGKVNGMGKSFRLVRIALAALVFLVLLAAFSGVSALAARVPQLEFAPALLRCAAAFSLGALAVVLVTIFLTWAFGRFYCAFLCPLGIAQDLAGWLSRRKSAAQPDLLWVRRLVAGAALGMLAGGTALPFLLLDPYSNFGRGVAVRAVWSGAIPLVLVVLLAVWRKRFFCAALCPVGALLGIFSRYGLFKVRFTDKCVKCGMCVKSCPSGCIDLRAGRIDNERCVRCMNCLAACRLGGVTFSAKRCGGSTAFSEAGPDRSRREFLIRGGVLAAGFVAGSAAARFGIPPAAERLLAGAKKLILPPGAGNIGRFAMKCTACQLCTANCPTGIIVPAPGGDGPVRLDLARGACKYGCSKCSAICPTGAIKPLTLEEKRRTKIAEASFDPKLCLACHGDDPCGKCADACPAGAIKPRGPRRVPRLDKSLCIGCGACQAACPATPVKAMKVVGVEEQSRI
;
A
#
# COMPACT_ATOMS: atom_id res chain seq x y z
N MET A 1 5.34 -16.78 -44.64
CA MET A 1 5.84 -17.49 -43.43
C MET A 1 6.18 -16.57 -42.24
N ALA A 2 6.31 -15.24 -42.40
CA ALA A 2 6.59 -14.30 -41.30
C ALA A 2 5.38 -13.98 -40.39
N ASP A 3 4.16 -14.09 -40.88
CA ASP A 3 2.93 -13.69 -40.16
C ASP A 3 2.53 -14.68 -39.05
N GLY A 4 2.87 -15.95 -39.15
CA GLY A 4 2.64 -16.94 -38.08
C GLY A 4 3.52 -16.74 -36.83
N LYS A 5 4.75 -16.24 -36.98
CA LYS A 5 5.69 -15.97 -35.89
C LYS A 5 5.25 -14.80 -35.00
N VAL A 6 4.69 -13.73 -35.59
CA VAL A 6 4.24 -12.55 -34.85
C VAL A 6 3.05 -12.86 -33.95
N ASN A 7 2.10 -13.69 -34.43
CA ASN A 7 0.92 -14.12 -33.68
C ASN A 7 1.28 -15.10 -32.53
N GLY A 8 2.24 -15.98 -32.76
CA GLY A 8 2.78 -16.90 -31.75
C GLY A 8 3.43 -16.13 -30.59
N MET A 9 4.28 -15.16 -30.90
CA MET A 9 4.99 -14.35 -29.90
C MET A 9 4.05 -13.52 -29.01
N GLY A 10 2.99 -12.95 -29.56
CA GLY A 10 1.99 -12.21 -28.78
C GLY A 10 1.20 -13.09 -27.79
N LYS A 11 0.86 -14.32 -28.19
CA LYS A 11 0.18 -15.31 -27.34
C LYS A 11 1.10 -15.82 -26.24
N SER A 12 2.35 -16.17 -26.54
CA SER A 12 3.34 -16.62 -25.56
C SER A 12 3.63 -15.55 -24.53
N PHE A 13 3.82 -14.30 -24.94
CA PHE A 13 4.04 -13.19 -24.03
C PHE A 13 2.88 -12.94 -23.07
N ARG A 14 1.65 -13.08 -23.58
CA ARG A 14 0.44 -13.00 -22.76
C ARG A 14 0.38 -14.12 -21.71
N LEU A 15 0.72 -15.36 -22.06
CA LEU A 15 0.71 -16.50 -21.14
C LEU A 15 1.77 -16.32 -20.04
N VAL A 16 2.99 -15.95 -20.40
CA VAL A 16 4.06 -15.66 -19.44
C VAL A 16 3.65 -14.56 -18.48
N ARG A 17 3.02 -13.48 -18.99
CA ARG A 17 2.49 -12.41 -18.15
C ARG A 17 1.45 -12.94 -17.15
N ILE A 18 0.50 -13.76 -17.60
CA ILE A 18 -0.57 -14.29 -16.74
C ILE A 18 0.03 -15.18 -15.65
N ALA A 19 0.96 -16.08 -16.00
CA ALA A 19 1.62 -16.96 -15.05
C ALA A 19 2.42 -16.17 -14.00
N LEU A 20 3.20 -15.18 -14.43
CA LEU A 20 3.98 -14.33 -13.52
C LEU A 20 3.07 -13.49 -12.61
N ALA A 21 2.01 -12.89 -13.16
CA ALA A 21 1.04 -12.13 -12.38
C ALA A 21 0.31 -13.01 -11.35
N ALA A 22 -0.06 -14.24 -11.71
CA ALA A 22 -0.66 -15.20 -10.79
C ALA A 22 0.29 -15.58 -9.66
N LEU A 23 1.57 -15.84 -9.97
CA LEU A 23 2.60 -16.12 -8.97
C LEU A 23 2.75 -14.97 -7.97
N VAL A 24 2.90 -13.74 -8.47
CA VAL A 24 3.02 -12.53 -7.63
C VAL A 24 1.78 -12.35 -6.77
N PHE A 25 0.60 -12.56 -7.33
CA PHE A 25 -0.67 -12.45 -6.60
C PHE A 25 -0.76 -13.44 -5.45
N LEU A 26 -0.39 -14.71 -5.68
CA LEU A 26 -0.36 -15.74 -4.64
C LEU A 26 0.65 -15.43 -3.54
N VAL A 27 1.85 -14.93 -3.90
CA VAL A 27 2.87 -14.52 -2.91
C VAL A 27 2.34 -13.35 -2.06
N LEU A 28 1.66 -12.38 -2.65
CA LEU A 28 1.07 -11.27 -1.90
C LEU A 28 -0.09 -11.73 -1.02
N LEU A 29 -0.94 -12.66 -1.50
CA LEU A 29 -1.95 -13.29 -0.64
C LEU A 29 -1.32 -13.99 0.56
N ALA A 30 -0.24 -14.74 0.36
CA ALA A 30 0.51 -15.39 1.45
C ALA A 30 1.13 -14.37 2.43
N ALA A 31 1.57 -13.21 1.94
CA ALA A 31 2.07 -12.12 2.79
C ALA A 31 0.99 -11.57 3.72
N PHE A 32 -0.21 -11.34 3.19
CA PHE A 32 -1.36 -10.79 3.95
C PHE A 32 -2.12 -11.84 4.77
N SER A 33 -1.93 -13.12 4.51
CA SER A 33 -2.45 -14.20 5.37
C SER A 33 -1.55 -14.51 6.56
N GLY A 34 -0.33 -13.96 6.61
CA GLY A 34 0.63 -14.21 7.69
C GLY A 34 1.27 -15.60 7.66
N VAL A 35 1.08 -16.37 6.59
CA VAL A 35 1.60 -17.76 6.45
C VAL A 35 3.11 -17.79 6.31
N SER A 36 3.71 -16.81 5.63
CA SER A 36 5.15 -16.81 5.32
C SER A 36 5.83 -15.50 5.70
N ALA A 37 6.84 -15.58 6.57
CA ALA A 37 7.67 -14.44 6.94
C ALA A 37 8.50 -13.89 5.76
N LEU A 38 8.87 -14.77 4.79
CA LEU A 38 9.58 -14.35 3.59
C LEU A 38 8.64 -13.57 2.65
N ALA A 39 7.44 -14.09 2.42
CA ALA A 39 6.42 -13.41 1.62
C ALA A 39 6.07 -12.03 2.19
N ALA A 40 6.05 -11.86 3.51
CA ALA A 40 5.78 -10.58 4.18
C ALA A 40 6.83 -9.48 3.90
N ARG A 41 7.99 -9.82 3.31
CA ARG A 41 9.01 -8.84 2.88
C ARG A 41 8.80 -8.36 1.43
N VAL A 42 8.14 -9.14 0.59
CA VAL A 42 7.90 -8.82 -0.83
C VAL A 42 7.20 -7.46 -1.01
N PRO A 43 6.22 -7.07 -0.19
CA PRO A 43 5.60 -5.76 -0.24
C PRO A 43 6.56 -4.56 -0.14
N GLN A 44 7.75 -4.75 0.40
CA GLN A 44 8.77 -3.69 0.46
C GLN A 44 9.37 -3.37 -0.92
N LEU A 45 9.22 -4.26 -1.90
CA LEU A 45 9.65 -4.10 -3.29
C LEU A 45 8.58 -3.44 -4.16
N GLU A 46 7.39 -3.21 -3.62
CA GLU A 46 6.32 -2.51 -4.31
C GLU A 46 6.62 -1.00 -4.44
N PHE A 47 6.22 -0.39 -5.57
CA PHE A 47 6.58 0.99 -5.90
C PHE A 47 6.06 2.00 -4.88
N ALA A 48 4.76 1.95 -4.50
CA ALA A 48 4.17 2.91 -3.59
C ALA A 48 4.76 2.81 -2.17
N PRO A 49 4.88 1.63 -1.55
CA PRO A 49 5.59 1.47 -0.29
C PRO A 49 7.04 1.94 -0.31
N ALA A 50 7.78 1.65 -1.39
CA ALA A 50 9.16 2.10 -1.54
C ALA A 50 9.25 3.63 -1.63
N LEU A 51 8.37 4.28 -2.40
CA LEU A 51 8.28 5.74 -2.50
C LEU A 51 7.99 6.38 -1.14
N LEU A 52 7.03 5.86 -0.40
CA LEU A 52 6.69 6.33 0.95
C LEU A 52 7.83 6.13 1.94
N ARG A 53 8.58 5.02 1.84
CA ARG A 53 9.75 4.77 2.67
C ARG A 53 10.88 5.75 2.37
N CYS A 54 11.13 6.07 1.10
CA CYS A 54 12.09 7.12 0.73
C CYS A 54 11.74 8.46 1.37
N ALA A 55 10.45 8.85 1.33
CA ALA A 55 9.98 10.09 1.95
C ALA A 55 9.99 10.04 3.49
N ALA A 56 9.79 8.86 4.09
CA ALA A 56 9.72 8.70 5.54
C ALA A 56 11.09 8.62 6.23
N ALA A 57 12.03 7.91 5.59
CA ALA A 57 13.40 7.71 6.08
C ALA A 57 14.25 7.35 4.87
N PHE A 58 15.11 8.26 4.46
CA PHE A 58 15.97 8.08 3.27
C PHE A 58 16.67 6.71 3.32
N SER A 59 16.19 5.74 2.55
CA SER A 59 16.69 4.37 2.51
C SER A 59 17.20 4.08 1.09
N LEU A 60 18.49 3.77 0.97
CA LEU A 60 19.11 3.43 -0.31
C LEU A 60 18.41 2.28 -1.01
N GLY A 61 17.99 1.25 -0.27
CA GLY A 61 17.26 0.12 -0.85
C GLY A 61 15.89 0.52 -1.41
N ALA A 62 15.15 1.39 -0.71
CA ALA A 62 13.87 1.90 -1.21
C ALA A 62 14.07 2.82 -2.43
N LEU A 63 15.11 3.66 -2.41
CA LEU A 63 15.48 4.50 -3.56
C LEU A 63 15.82 3.65 -4.78
N ALA A 64 16.60 2.58 -4.61
CA ALA A 64 16.92 1.64 -5.69
C ALA A 64 15.65 1.03 -6.30
N VAL A 65 14.69 0.57 -5.50
CA VAL A 65 13.40 0.04 -5.98
C VAL A 65 12.63 1.08 -6.80
N VAL A 66 12.56 2.32 -6.30
CA VAL A 66 11.87 3.42 -7.01
C VAL A 66 12.56 3.70 -8.36
N LEU A 67 13.89 3.86 -8.36
CA LEU A 67 14.65 4.16 -9.58
C LEU A 67 14.57 3.02 -10.60
N VAL A 68 14.73 1.77 -10.17
CA VAL A 68 14.59 0.59 -11.03
C VAL A 68 13.19 0.52 -11.64
N THR A 69 12.13 0.76 -10.83
CA THR A 69 10.77 0.74 -11.34
C THR A 69 10.50 1.86 -12.34
N ILE A 70 11.02 3.07 -12.09
CA ILE A 70 10.94 4.20 -13.03
C ILE A 70 11.70 3.88 -14.32
N PHE A 71 12.93 3.37 -14.22
CA PHE A 71 13.75 3.00 -15.38
C PHE A 71 13.06 1.93 -16.24
N LEU A 72 12.58 0.86 -15.62
CA LEU A 72 11.83 -0.19 -16.33
C LEU A 72 10.54 0.34 -16.95
N THR A 73 9.85 1.27 -16.25
CA THR A 73 8.65 1.92 -16.80
C THR A 73 9.00 2.83 -17.98
N TRP A 74 10.12 3.54 -17.93
CA TRP A 74 10.62 4.31 -19.07
C TRP A 74 11.04 3.40 -20.23
N ALA A 75 11.71 2.28 -19.96
CA ALA A 75 12.10 1.35 -21.01
C ALA A 75 10.88 0.66 -21.64
N PHE A 76 10.09 -0.04 -20.84
CA PHE A 76 9.06 -0.96 -21.31
C PHE A 76 7.62 -0.45 -21.15
N GLY A 77 7.41 0.72 -20.52
CA GLY A 77 6.10 1.26 -20.20
C GLY A 77 5.57 0.74 -18.88
N ARG A 78 4.27 0.94 -18.58
CA ARG A 78 3.63 0.63 -17.29
C ARG A 78 3.49 -0.89 -17.03
N PHE A 79 4.59 -1.65 -17.16
CA PHE A 79 4.61 -3.09 -16.93
C PHE A 79 4.24 -3.43 -15.47
N TYR A 80 4.69 -2.62 -14.50
CA TYR A 80 4.39 -2.79 -13.08
C TYR A 80 2.89 -3.03 -12.83
N CYS A 81 2.02 -2.23 -13.47
CA CYS A 81 0.57 -2.35 -13.29
C CYS A 81 -0.04 -3.65 -13.85
N ALA A 82 0.67 -4.37 -14.73
CA ALA A 82 0.19 -5.60 -15.33
C ALA A 82 0.79 -6.86 -14.70
N PHE A 83 1.96 -6.76 -14.05
CA PHE A 83 2.73 -7.90 -13.57
C PHE A 83 2.84 -7.95 -12.05
N LEU A 84 2.99 -6.80 -11.38
CA LEU A 84 3.33 -6.72 -9.97
C LEU A 84 2.18 -6.19 -9.10
N CYS A 85 1.43 -5.22 -9.60
CA CYS A 85 0.40 -4.54 -8.81
C CYS A 85 -0.78 -5.47 -8.47
N PRO A 86 -1.04 -5.78 -7.18
CA PRO A 86 -2.09 -6.71 -6.77
C PRO A 86 -3.49 -6.25 -7.18
N LEU A 87 -3.78 -4.96 -7.06
CA LEU A 87 -5.07 -4.40 -7.43
C LEU A 87 -5.27 -4.40 -8.96
N GLY A 88 -4.18 -4.25 -9.73
CA GLY A 88 -4.22 -4.37 -11.19
C GLY A 88 -4.56 -5.80 -11.64
N ILE A 89 -3.99 -6.80 -10.96
CA ILE A 89 -4.26 -8.21 -11.22
C ILE A 89 -5.71 -8.56 -10.80
N ALA A 90 -6.16 -8.08 -9.64
CA ALA A 90 -7.54 -8.26 -9.17
C ALA A 90 -8.57 -7.67 -10.15
N GLN A 91 -8.30 -6.47 -10.73
CA GLN A 91 -9.15 -5.88 -11.76
C GLN A 91 -9.16 -6.68 -13.08
N ASP A 92 -8.03 -7.28 -13.47
CA ASP A 92 -7.98 -8.17 -14.63
C ASP A 92 -8.83 -9.42 -14.40
N LEU A 93 -8.76 -10.01 -13.21
CA LEU A 93 -9.54 -11.17 -12.81
C LEU A 93 -11.05 -10.85 -12.80
N ALA A 94 -11.45 -9.74 -12.16
CA ALA A 94 -12.84 -9.27 -12.14
C ALA A 94 -13.37 -8.96 -13.54
N GLY A 95 -12.56 -8.29 -14.36
CA GLY A 95 -12.88 -7.99 -15.76
C GLY A 95 -12.98 -9.23 -16.67
N TRP A 96 -12.24 -10.29 -16.36
CA TRP A 96 -12.34 -11.58 -17.06
C TRP A 96 -13.62 -12.31 -16.64
N LEU A 97 -13.95 -12.33 -15.35
CA LEU A 97 -15.14 -12.99 -14.83
C LEU A 97 -16.44 -12.32 -15.33
N SER A 98 -16.44 -10.99 -15.49
CA SER A 98 -17.61 -10.23 -15.94
C SER A 98 -17.99 -10.50 -17.41
N ARG A 99 -17.13 -11.14 -18.21
CA ARG A 99 -17.29 -11.43 -19.65
C ARG A 99 -17.70 -10.23 -20.52
N ARG A 100 -17.77 -9.01 -19.96
CA ARG A 100 -18.13 -7.80 -20.69
C ARG A 100 -17.04 -7.41 -21.69
N LYS A 101 -17.45 -6.94 -22.86
CA LYS A 101 -16.52 -6.38 -23.86
C LYS A 101 -15.93 -5.09 -23.32
N SER A 102 -14.64 -4.82 -23.60
CA SER A 102 -14.04 -3.54 -23.26
C SER A 102 -14.68 -2.42 -24.08
N ALA A 103 -15.09 -1.35 -23.42
CA ALA A 103 -15.53 -0.12 -24.06
C ALA A 103 -14.40 0.91 -24.06
N ALA A 104 -14.45 1.85 -24.99
CA ALA A 104 -13.59 3.03 -24.95
C ALA A 104 -13.83 3.77 -23.62
N GLN A 105 -12.77 4.12 -22.94
CA GLN A 105 -12.86 4.86 -21.68
C GLN A 105 -12.62 6.35 -21.92
N PRO A 106 -13.35 7.25 -21.23
CA PRO A 106 -13.15 8.67 -21.36
C PRO A 106 -11.69 9.04 -20.99
N ASP A 107 -11.14 10.02 -21.69
CA ASP A 107 -9.82 10.53 -21.34
C ASP A 107 -9.93 11.55 -20.22
N LEU A 108 -9.76 11.08 -18.99
CA LEU A 108 -9.73 11.89 -17.78
C LEU A 108 -8.31 12.37 -17.47
N LEU A 109 -7.63 12.93 -18.47
CA LEU A 109 -6.24 13.35 -18.36
C LEU A 109 -6.02 14.35 -17.21
N TRP A 110 -6.91 15.33 -17.10
CA TRP A 110 -6.84 16.37 -16.06
C TRP A 110 -7.00 15.76 -14.65
N VAL A 111 -7.92 14.80 -14.46
CA VAL A 111 -8.09 14.10 -13.18
C VAL A 111 -6.81 13.35 -12.80
N ARG A 112 -6.23 12.61 -13.75
CA ARG A 112 -4.99 11.86 -13.51
C ARG A 112 -3.84 12.77 -13.09
N ARG A 113 -3.69 13.93 -13.76
CA ARG A 113 -2.64 14.89 -13.44
C ARG A 113 -2.86 15.56 -12.10
N LEU A 114 -4.11 15.93 -11.82
CA LEU A 114 -4.48 16.52 -10.53
C LEU A 114 -4.19 15.55 -9.39
N VAL A 115 -4.64 14.30 -9.51
CA VAL A 115 -4.41 13.24 -8.49
C VAL A 115 -2.92 12.97 -8.30
N ALA A 116 -2.14 12.89 -9.40
CA ALA A 116 -0.69 12.70 -9.31
C ALA A 116 0.00 13.88 -8.62
N GLY A 117 -0.35 15.11 -9.02
CA GLY A 117 0.18 16.32 -8.40
C GLY A 117 -0.17 16.40 -6.93
N ALA A 118 -1.45 16.23 -6.57
CA ALA A 118 -1.89 16.25 -5.18
C ALA A 118 -1.20 15.18 -4.32
N ALA A 119 -1.03 13.96 -4.85
CA ALA A 119 -0.32 12.90 -4.15
C ALA A 119 1.16 13.26 -3.90
N LEU A 120 1.84 13.81 -4.89
CA LEU A 120 3.23 14.29 -4.74
C LEU A 120 3.33 15.47 -3.79
N GLY A 121 2.41 16.43 -3.87
CA GLY A 121 2.38 17.60 -3.00
C GLY A 121 2.13 17.22 -1.54
N MET A 122 1.18 16.33 -1.27
CA MET A 122 0.93 15.82 0.08
C MET A 122 2.12 15.02 0.61
N LEU A 123 2.77 14.22 -0.25
CA LEU A 123 3.98 13.48 0.13
C LEU A 123 5.13 14.43 0.49
N ALA A 124 5.34 15.50 -0.27
CA ALA A 124 6.29 16.56 0.03
C ALA A 124 5.95 17.30 1.34
N GLY A 125 4.66 17.43 1.65
CA GLY A 125 4.16 17.93 2.94
C GLY A 125 4.26 16.93 4.10
N GLY A 126 4.79 15.72 3.86
CA GLY A 126 5.05 14.69 4.89
C GLY A 126 3.88 13.77 5.20
N THR A 127 2.77 13.81 4.45
CA THR A 127 1.61 12.95 4.68
C THR A 127 1.40 11.89 3.60
N ALA A 128 1.04 10.69 4.02
CA ALA A 128 0.71 9.56 3.13
C ALA A 128 -0.81 9.42 2.86
N LEU A 129 -1.64 10.42 3.23
CA LEU A 129 -3.10 10.30 3.15
C LEU A 129 -3.65 9.91 1.76
N PRO A 130 -3.17 10.46 0.62
CA PRO A 130 -3.64 10.02 -0.70
C PRO A 130 -3.35 8.55 -0.98
N PHE A 131 -2.22 8.06 -0.44
CA PHE A 131 -1.86 6.65 -0.54
C PHE A 131 -2.69 5.78 0.40
N LEU A 132 -3.15 6.31 1.53
CA LEU A 132 -4.12 5.61 2.38
C LEU A 132 -5.40 5.28 1.61
N LEU A 133 -5.93 6.23 0.84
CA LEU A 133 -7.22 6.09 0.15
C LEU A 133 -7.11 5.44 -1.23
N LEU A 134 -6.12 5.82 -2.02
CA LEU A 134 -6.03 5.50 -3.45
C LEU A 134 -4.87 4.54 -3.81
N ASP A 135 -4.02 4.18 -2.85
CA ASP A 135 -2.93 3.25 -3.13
C ASP A 135 -3.46 1.84 -3.40
N PRO A 136 -3.08 1.25 -4.55
CA PRO A 136 -3.53 -0.09 -4.91
C PRO A 136 -3.09 -1.18 -3.93
N TYR A 137 -1.90 -1.04 -3.34
CA TYR A 137 -1.36 -1.99 -2.39
C TYR A 137 -2.12 -1.93 -1.04
N SER A 138 -2.33 -0.73 -0.51
CA SER A 138 -3.03 -0.54 0.76
C SER A 138 -4.51 -0.96 0.69
N ASN A 139 -5.19 -0.66 -0.43
CA ASN A 139 -6.57 -1.09 -0.66
C ASN A 139 -6.68 -2.61 -0.76
N PHE A 140 -5.74 -3.26 -1.44
CA PHE A 140 -5.69 -4.71 -1.52
C PHE A 140 -5.46 -5.33 -0.13
N GLY A 141 -4.46 -4.83 0.61
CA GLY A 141 -4.12 -5.35 1.93
C GLY A 141 -5.27 -5.23 2.95
N ARG A 142 -5.96 -4.08 2.97
CA ARG A 142 -7.14 -3.88 3.83
C ARG A 142 -8.27 -4.86 3.53
N GLY A 143 -8.48 -5.18 2.25
CA GLY A 143 -9.56 -6.07 1.83
C GLY A 143 -9.26 -7.55 1.99
N VAL A 144 -7.97 -7.95 2.04
CA VAL A 144 -7.55 -9.36 2.00
C VAL A 144 -6.92 -9.84 3.32
N ALA A 145 -6.44 -8.93 4.18
CA ALA A 145 -5.83 -9.33 5.44
C ALA A 145 -6.79 -10.18 6.29
N VAL A 146 -6.29 -11.27 6.85
CA VAL A 146 -7.07 -12.26 7.65
C VAL A 146 -7.84 -11.62 8.81
N ARG A 147 -7.38 -10.48 9.32
CA ARG A 147 -8.01 -9.72 10.40
C ARG A 147 -8.61 -8.41 9.92
N ALA A 148 -8.96 -8.32 8.63
CA ALA A 148 -9.58 -7.14 8.06
C ALA A 148 -10.95 -6.85 8.71
N VAL A 149 -11.23 -5.58 8.92
CA VAL A 149 -12.56 -5.12 9.32
C VAL A 149 -13.38 -4.90 8.05
N TRP A 150 -14.66 -5.24 8.07
CA TRP A 150 -15.57 -5.14 6.91
C TRP A 150 -15.55 -3.76 6.25
N SER A 151 -15.48 -2.69 7.04
CA SER A 151 -15.35 -1.32 6.53
C SER A 151 -14.08 -1.08 5.71
N GLY A 152 -12.95 -1.71 6.09
CA GLY A 152 -11.69 -1.63 5.35
C GLY A 152 -11.72 -2.34 4.00
N ALA A 153 -12.67 -3.25 3.77
CA ALA A 153 -12.85 -3.94 2.49
C ALA A 153 -13.64 -3.09 1.46
N ILE A 154 -14.38 -2.06 1.90
CA ILE A 154 -15.22 -1.23 1.01
C ILE A 154 -14.45 -0.67 -0.18
N PRO A 155 -13.25 -0.07 -0.05
CA PRO A 155 -12.51 0.44 -1.19
C PRO A 155 -12.14 -0.65 -2.19
N LEU A 156 -11.76 -1.84 -1.74
CA LEU A 156 -11.46 -2.98 -2.62
C LEU A 156 -12.72 -3.43 -3.38
N VAL A 157 -13.85 -3.57 -2.69
CA VAL A 157 -15.15 -3.94 -3.29
C VAL A 157 -15.55 -2.91 -4.34
N LEU A 158 -15.43 -1.62 -4.05
CA LEU A 158 -15.72 -0.53 -4.98
C LEU A 158 -14.85 -0.62 -6.24
N VAL A 159 -13.55 -0.86 -6.09
CA VAL A 159 -12.64 -1.02 -7.24
C VAL A 159 -12.97 -2.26 -8.06
N VAL A 160 -13.35 -3.38 -7.41
CA VAL A 160 -13.80 -4.60 -8.10
C VAL A 160 -15.10 -4.36 -8.86
N LEU A 161 -16.09 -3.68 -8.26
CA LEU A 161 -17.35 -3.32 -8.94
C LEU A 161 -17.09 -2.41 -10.15
N LEU A 162 -16.22 -1.40 -10.00
CA LEU A 162 -15.78 -0.57 -11.12
C LEU A 162 -15.08 -1.39 -12.21
N ALA A 163 -14.31 -2.40 -11.83
CA ALA A 163 -13.63 -3.28 -12.78
C ALA A 163 -14.60 -4.21 -13.52
N VAL A 164 -15.65 -4.69 -12.87
CA VAL A 164 -16.76 -5.42 -13.50
C VAL A 164 -17.47 -4.53 -14.52
N TRP A 165 -17.63 -3.24 -14.22
CA TRP A 165 -18.32 -2.30 -15.10
C TRP A 165 -17.42 -1.80 -16.26
N ARG A 166 -16.19 -1.31 -15.95
CA ARG A 166 -15.29 -0.68 -16.93
C ARG A 166 -13.83 -1.20 -16.88
N LYS A 167 -13.64 -2.45 -16.48
CA LYS A 167 -12.30 -3.09 -16.39
C LYS A 167 -11.30 -2.25 -15.61
N ARG A 168 -10.18 -1.83 -16.19
CA ARG A 168 -9.11 -1.09 -15.50
C ARG A 168 -9.37 0.41 -15.34
N PHE A 169 -10.62 0.84 -15.14
CA PHE A 169 -10.97 2.25 -14.99
C PHE A 169 -10.23 2.94 -13.83
N PHE A 170 -10.21 2.30 -12.65
CA PHE A 170 -9.50 2.85 -11.49
C PHE A 170 -8.02 3.10 -11.79
N CYS A 171 -7.31 2.13 -12.38
CA CYS A 171 -5.90 2.27 -12.74
C CYS A 171 -5.66 3.32 -13.84
N ALA A 172 -6.65 3.57 -14.69
CA ALA A 172 -6.54 4.51 -15.79
C ALA A 172 -6.87 5.96 -15.39
N ALA A 173 -7.72 6.18 -14.38
CA ALA A 173 -8.25 7.50 -14.04
C ALA A 173 -7.86 7.99 -12.64
N LEU A 174 -7.89 7.14 -11.61
CA LEU A 174 -7.83 7.54 -10.21
C LEU A 174 -6.55 7.14 -9.47
N CYS A 175 -5.84 6.11 -9.94
CA CYS A 175 -4.68 5.59 -9.24
C CYS A 175 -3.48 6.53 -9.32
N PRO A 176 -2.95 7.07 -8.18
CA PRO A 176 -1.80 7.97 -8.19
C PRO A 176 -0.52 7.29 -8.71
N VAL A 177 -0.29 6.03 -8.36
CA VAL A 177 0.83 5.23 -8.88
C VAL A 177 0.74 5.08 -10.40
N GLY A 178 -0.47 4.76 -10.89
CA GLY A 178 -0.73 4.66 -12.32
C GLY A 178 -0.54 5.98 -13.06
N ALA A 179 -0.92 7.10 -12.46
CA ALA A 179 -0.73 8.42 -13.03
C ALA A 179 0.75 8.82 -13.09
N LEU A 180 1.52 8.59 -12.02
CA LEU A 180 2.96 8.86 -11.96
C LEU A 180 3.74 8.02 -12.98
N LEU A 181 3.58 6.69 -12.96
CA LEU A 181 4.25 5.80 -13.90
C LEU A 181 3.82 6.07 -15.36
N GLY A 182 2.59 6.54 -15.57
CA GLY A 182 2.10 6.96 -16.88
C GLY A 182 2.91 8.07 -17.51
N ILE A 183 3.39 9.03 -16.71
CA ILE A 183 4.23 10.15 -17.20
C ILE A 183 5.50 9.60 -17.86
N PHE A 184 6.20 8.69 -17.16
CA PHE A 184 7.42 8.07 -17.68
C PHE A 184 7.14 7.16 -18.87
N SER A 185 6.05 6.40 -18.85
CA SER A 185 5.63 5.51 -19.94
C SER A 185 5.32 6.25 -21.25
N ARG A 186 4.86 7.51 -21.18
CA ARG A 186 4.62 8.35 -22.37
C ARG A 186 5.89 8.56 -23.17
N TYR A 187 7.02 8.76 -22.47
CA TYR A 187 8.35 9.00 -23.07
C TYR A 187 9.16 7.71 -23.24
N GLY A 188 8.52 6.54 -23.03
CA GLY A 188 9.18 5.23 -23.04
C GLY A 188 9.81 4.87 -24.39
N LEU A 189 10.86 4.04 -24.32
CA LEU A 189 11.57 3.52 -25.49
C LEU A 189 10.68 2.61 -26.33
N PHE A 190 10.12 1.57 -25.70
CA PHE A 190 9.23 0.64 -26.36
C PHE A 190 7.78 1.10 -26.26
N LYS A 191 7.09 1.20 -27.38
CA LYS A 191 5.70 1.65 -27.46
C LYS A 191 4.85 0.67 -28.25
N VAL A 192 3.57 0.58 -27.86
CA VAL A 192 2.57 -0.10 -28.70
C VAL A 192 2.12 0.88 -29.77
N ARG A 193 2.16 0.46 -31.02
CA ARG A 193 1.87 1.29 -32.22
C ARG A 193 1.08 0.50 -33.25
N PHE A 194 0.39 1.23 -34.11
CA PHE A 194 -0.19 0.64 -35.32
C PHE A 194 0.91 0.49 -36.39
N THR A 195 0.72 -0.53 -37.24
CA THR A 195 1.54 -0.77 -38.44
C THR A 195 0.68 -0.51 -39.67
N ASP A 196 1.30 -0.45 -40.86
CA ASP A 196 0.61 -0.24 -42.15
C ASP A 196 -0.38 -1.38 -42.49
N LYS A 197 -0.23 -2.54 -41.86
CA LYS A 197 -1.13 -3.70 -41.98
C LYS A 197 -2.46 -3.52 -41.21
N CYS A 198 -2.72 -2.37 -40.59
CA CYS A 198 -3.92 -2.12 -39.81
C CYS A 198 -5.13 -1.84 -40.68
N VAL A 199 -6.10 -2.76 -40.71
CA VAL A 199 -7.37 -2.64 -41.42
C VAL A 199 -8.52 -2.04 -40.58
N LYS A 200 -8.25 -1.42 -39.45
CA LYS A 200 -9.22 -0.75 -38.54
C LYS A 200 -10.40 -1.65 -38.10
N CYS A 201 -10.23 -2.95 -38.02
CA CYS A 201 -11.30 -3.92 -37.65
C CYS A 201 -11.80 -3.84 -36.20
N GLY A 202 -11.12 -3.10 -35.28
CA GLY A 202 -11.58 -2.88 -33.92
C GLY A 202 -11.34 -4.01 -32.92
N MET A 203 -10.76 -5.15 -33.30
CA MET A 203 -10.50 -6.28 -32.40
C MET A 203 -9.57 -5.88 -31.23
N CYS A 204 -8.55 -5.08 -31.51
CA CYS A 204 -7.63 -4.56 -30.49
C CYS A 204 -8.34 -3.66 -29.45
N VAL A 205 -9.31 -2.85 -29.87
CA VAL A 205 -10.12 -2.00 -28.96
C VAL A 205 -10.94 -2.86 -28.02
N LYS A 206 -11.66 -3.86 -28.56
CA LYS A 206 -12.50 -4.80 -27.78
C LYS A 206 -11.68 -5.62 -26.78
N SER A 207 -10.39 -5.86 -27.05
CA SER A 207 -9.49 -6.62 -26.18
C SER A 207 -8.74 -5.75 -25.16
N CYS A 208 -8.76 -4.41 -25.28
CA CYS A 208 -7.99 -3.49 -24.45
C CYS A 208 -8.67 -3.22 -23.10
N PRO A 209 -8.14 -3.70 -21.95
CA PRO A 209 -8.78 -3.47 -20.65
C PRO A 209 -8.66 -2.01 -20.17
N SER A 210 -7.66 -1.27 -20.63
CA SER A 210 -7.43 0.15 -20.26
C SER A 210 -8.15 1.13 -21.19
N GLY A 211 -8.79 0.67 -22.28
CA GLY A 211 -9.48 1.53 -23.25
C GLY A 211 -8.59 2.63 -23.84
N CYS A 212 -7.30 2.34 -24.03
CA CYS A 212 -6.29 3.33 -24.48
C CYS A 212 -6.09 3.38 -25.99
N ILE A 213 -6.92 2.67 -26.77
CA ILE A 213 -6.81 2.57 -28.23
C ILE A 213 -7.92 3.39 -28.87
N ASP A 214 -7.55 4.40 -29.63
CA ASP A 214 -8.41 5.23 -30.43
C ASP A 214 -8.17 4.95 -31.93
N LEU A 215 -9.10 4.20 -32.54
CA LEU A 215 -9.03 3.87 -33.97
C LEU A 215 -9.43 5.04 -34.86
N ARG A 216 -10.26 5.99 -34.37
CA ARG A 216 -10.68 7.15 -35.16
C ARG A 216 -9.51 8.11 -35.33
N ALA A 217 -8.82 8.38 -34.20
CA ALA A 217 -7.63 9.21 -34.19
C ALA A 217 -6.35 8.45 -34.60
N GLY A 218 -6.41 7.15 -34.86
CA GLY A 218 -5.27 6.32 -35.27
C GLY A 218 -4.15 6.26 -34.26
N ARG A 219 -4.43 6.42 -32.98
CA ARG A 219 -3.40 6.52 -31.94
C ARG A 219 -3.67 5.59 -30.75
N ILE A 220 -2.60 5.19 -30.12
CA ILE A 220 -2.62 4.40 -28.88
C ILE A 220 -2.03 5.27 -27.76
N ASP A 221 -2.83 5.55 -26.73
CA ASP A 221 -2.36 6.29 -25.55
C ASP A 221 -1.43 5.42 -24.72
N ASN A 222 -0.14 5.60 -24.94
CA ASN A 222 0.91 4.87 -24.26
C ASN A 222 1.07 5.29 -22.78
N GLU A 223 0.49 6.41 -22.35
CA GLU A 223 0.40 6.85 -20.97
C GLU A 223 -0.59 5.99 -20.17
N ARG A 224 -1.73 5.61 -20.76
CA ARG A 224 -2.72 4.71 -20.15
C ARG A 224 -2.44 3.23 -20.36
N CYS A 225 -1.62 2.90 -21.37
CA CYS A 225 -1.32 1.52 -21.73
C CYS A 225 -0.55 0.79 -20.62
N VAL A 226 -1.13 -0.28 -20.08
CA VAL A 226 -0.52 -1.12 -19.02
C VAL A 226 0.33 -2.27 -19.57
N ARG A 227 0.58 -2.31 -20.87
CA ARG A 227 1.41 -3.34 -21.53
C ARG A 227 0.91 -4.78 -21.30
N CYS A 228 -0.41 -4.96 -21.30
CA CYS A 228 -1.02 -6.30 -21.11
C CYS A 228 -0.89 -7.20 -22.33
N MET A 229 -0.47 -6.68 -23.49
CA MET A 229 -0.26 -7.36 -24.77
C MET A 229 -1.50 -8.04 -25.36
N ASN A 230 -2.69 -7.81 -24.81
CA ASN A 230 -3.94 -8.40 -25.34
C ASN A 230 -4.24 -7.93 -26.77
N CYS A 231 -3.92 -6.67 -27.12
CA CYS A 231 -4.12 -6.13 -28.46
C CYS A 231 -3.23 -6.81 -29.52
N LEU A 232 -1.98 -7.16 -29.14
CA LEU A 232 -1.07 -7.91 -30.01
C LEU A 232 -1.58 -9.34 -30.25
N ALA A 233 -2.03 -10.01 -29.16
CA ALA A 233 -2.56 -11.36 -29.26
C ALA A 233 -3.89 -11.44 -30.04
N ALA A 234 -4.70 -10.36 -30.00
CA ALA A 234 -5.97 -10.27 -30.71
C ALA A 234 -5.84 -9.90 -32.19
N CYS A 235 -4.72 -9.27 -32.59
CA CYS A 235 -4.53 -8.81 -33.96
C CYS A 235 -3.96 -9.93 -34.84
N ARG A 236 -4.80 -10.47 -35.73
CA ARG A 236 -4.41 -11.57 -36.62
C ARG A 236 -3.52 -11.11 -37.79
N LEU A 237 -3.61 -9.84 -38.17
CA LEU A 237 -2.91 -9.27 -39.30
C LEU A 237 -1.60 -8.57 -38.97
N GLY A 238 -1.16 -8.62 -37.70
CA GLY A 238 0.07 -7.90 -37.30
C GLY A 238 -0.07 -6.37 -37.35
N GLY A 239 -1.30 -5.84 -37.40
CA GLY A 239 -1.58 -4.40 -37.46
C GLY A 239 -1.27 -3.63 -36.17
N VAL A 240 -0.79 -4.32 -35.10
CA VAL A 240 -0.32 -3.73 -33.85
C VAL A 240 1.03 -4.34 -33.50
N THR A 241 1.99 -3.51 -33.17
CA THR A 241 3.36 -3.93 -32.79
C THR A 241 3.81 -3.30 -31.49
N PHE A 242 4.78 -3.94 -30.82
CA PHE A 242 5.49 -3.41 -29.67
C PHE A 242 6.97 -3.26 -30.06
N SER A 243 7.41 -2.03 -30.30
CA SER A 243 8.76 -1.76 -30.83
C SER A 243 9.35 -0.46 -30.29
N ALA A 244 10.70 -0.39 -30.26
CA ALA A 244 11.45 0.82 -29.96
C ALA A 244 11.53 1.77 -31.17
N LYS A 245 11.61 1.23 -32.38
CA LYS A 245 11.71 2.02 -33.61
C LYS A 245 10.35 2.64 -33.97
N ARG A 246 10.35 3.90 -34.44
CA ARG A 246 9.23 4.43 -35.21
C ARG A 246 9.16 3.57 -36.48
N CYS A 247 8.14 2.72 -36.60
CA CYS A 247 7.81 2.15 -37.88
C CYS A 247 7.52 3.33 -38.82
N GLY A 248 8.11 3.33 -40.01
CA GLY A 248 7.95 4.39 -41.01
C GLY A 248 6.48 4.80 -41.09
N GLY A 249 6.25 6.11 -41.22
CA GLY A 249 4.94 6.73 -41.05
C GLY A 249 3.85 5.91 -41.70
N SER A 250 2.91 5.43 -40.88
CA SER A 250 1.73 4.76 -41.36
C SER A 250 0.92 5.78 -42.18
N THR A 251 0.89 5.62 -43.49
CA THR A 251 0.07 6.44 -44.39
C THR A 251 -1.42 6.43 -44.02
N ALA A 252 -1.85 5.48 -43.19
CA ALA A 252 -3.21 5.36 -42.67
C ALA A 252 -3.58 6.39 -41.59
N PHE A 253 -2.60 7.07 -40.94
CA PHE A 253 -2.86 7.96 -39.80
C PHE A 253 -1.90 9.16 -39.81
N SER A 254 -2.42 10.35 -40.10
CA SER A 254 -1.71 11.62 -40.02
C SER A 254 -1.29 11.94 -38.58
N GLU A 255 -0.01 12.29 -38.38
CA GLU A 255 0.48 12.76 -37.06
C GLU A 255 -0.10 14.16 -36.78
N ALA A 256 -0.56 14.40 -35.57
CA ALA A 256 -0.94 15.73 -35.11
C ALA A 256 0.29 16.65 -35.09
N GLY A 257 0.20 17.80 -35.74
CA GLY A 257 1.29 18.75 -35.92
C GLY A 257 1.93 19.28 -34.60
N PRO A 258 3.10 19.94 -34.70
CA PRO A 258 3.96 20.31 -33.57
C PRO A 258 3.32 21.29 -32.56
N ASP A 259 2.39 22.15 -32.97
CA ASP A 259 1.76 23.14 -32.09
C ASP A 259 0.80 22.53 -31.05
N ARG A 260 0.11 21.44 -31.37
CA ARG A 260 -0.70 20.71 -30.40
C ARG A 260 0.13 20.11 -29.26
N SER A 261 1.38 19.75 -29.50
CA SER A 261 2.23 19.11 -28.51
C SER A 261 2.70 20.10 -27.42
N ARG A 262 3.02 21.34 -27.76
CA ARG A 262 3.43 22.39 -26.80
C ARG A 262 2.29 22.83 -25.89
N ARG A 263 1.10 23.11 -26.46
CA ARG A 263 -0.09 23.47 -25.70
C ARG A 263 -0.52 22.34 -24.74
N GLU A 264 -0.53 21.10 -25.22
CA GLU A 264 -0.84 19.94 -24.36
C GLU A 264 0.20 19.74 -23.26
N PHE A 265 1.47 19.99 -23.52
CA PHE A 265 2.53 19.91 -22.51
C PHE A 265 2.31 20.94 -21.40
N LEU A 266 2.03 22.20 -21.75
CA LEU A 266 1.77 23.28 -20.80
C LEU A 266 0.51 23.01 -19.95
N ILE A 267 -0.60 22.59 -20.57
CA ILE A 267 -1.82 22.24 -19.85
C ILE A 267 -1.57 21.08 -18.88
N ARG A 268 -0.90 20.02 -19.33
CA ARG A 268 -0.61 18.86 -18.50
C ARG A 268 0.34 19.18 -17.35
N GLY A 269 1.34 20.01 -17.60
CA GLY A 269 2.28 20.52 -16.59
C GLY A 269 1.58 21.44 -15.59
N GLY A 270 0.75 22.37 -16.08
CA GLY A 270 -0.01 23.29 -15.24
C GLY A 270 -0.99 22.57 -14.29
N VAL A 271 -1.74 21.59 -14.79
CA VAL A 271 -2.66 20.80 -13.95
C VAL A 271 -1.89 19.99 -12.91
N LEU A 272 -0.74 19.41 -13.26
CA LEU A 272 0.11 18.69 -12.32
C LEU A 272 0.64 19.64 -11.24
N ALA A 273 1.13 20.82 -11.62
CA ALA A 273 1.62 21.85 -10.70
C ALA A 273 0.51 22.38 -9.77
N ALA A 274 -0.68 22.64 -10.30
CA ALA A 274 -1.83 23.05 -9.51
C ALA A 274 -2.21 21.97 -8.48
N GLY A 275 -2.23 20.70 -8.89
CA GLY A 275 -2.42 19.58 -7.97
C GLY A 275 -1.35 19.52 -6.89
N PHE A 276 -0.08 19.72 -7.25
CA PHE A 276 1.04 19.72 -6.29
C PHE A 276 0.90 20.84 -5.26
N VAL A 277 0.60 22.07 -5.69
CA VAL A 277 0.38 23.20 -4.78
C VAL A 277 -0.80 22.94 -3.86
N ALA A 278 -1.94 22.50 -4.41
CA ALA A 278 -3.12 22.17 -3.61
C ALA A 278 -2.85 21.05 -2.59
N GLY A 279 -2.13 19.99 -3.00
CA GLY A 279 -1.72 18.90 -2.12
C GLY A 279 -0.79 19.35 -1.01
N SER A 280 0.21 20.17 -1.33
CA SER A 280 1.15 20.73 -0.35
C SER A 280 0.45 21.64 0.65
N ALA A 281 -0.47 22.49 0.19
CA ALA A 281 -1.28 23.34 1.05
C ALA A 281 -2.19 22.52 1.98
N ALA A 282 -2.88 21.51 1.44
CA ALA A 282 -3.71 20.61 2.24
C ALA A 282 -2.88 19.86 3.32
N ALA A 283 -1.66 19.43 2.99
CA ALA A 283 -0.78 18.78 3.95
C ALA A 283 -0.33 19.73 5.08
N ARG A 284 -0.11 21.01 4.78
CA ARG A 284 0.37 21.98 5.76
C ARG A 284 -0.74 22.60 6.61
N PHE A 285 -1.87 22.93 6.00
CA PHE A 285 -2.92 23.73 6.62
C PHE A 285 -4.21 22.96 6.91
N GLY A 286 -4.51 21.90 6.17
CA GLY A 286 -5.77 21.18 6.27
C GLY A 286 -5.72 19.90 7.08
N ILE A 287 -4.69 19.08 6.90
CA ILE A 287 -4.63 17.73 7.47
C ILE A 287 -4.17 17.72 8.94
N PRO A 288 -3.10 18.46 9.36
CA PRO A 288 -2.65 18.42 10.73
C PRO A 288 -3.73 18.75 11.76
N PRO A 289 -4.49 19.86 11.64
CA PRO A 289 -5.54 20.16 12.62
C PRO A 289 -6.71 19.17 12.59
N ALA A 290 -7.05 18.62 11.42
CA ALA A 290 -8.07 17.58 11.32
C ALA A 290 -7.59 16.25 11.94
N ALA A 291 -6.36 15.86 11.69
CA ALA A 291 -5.74 14.68 12.30
C ALA A 291 -5.63 14.83 13.81
N GLU A 292 -5.23 16.00 14.31
CA GLU A 292 -5.16 16.28 15.75
C GLU A 292 -6.53 16.19 16.42
N ARG A 293 -7.59 16.70 15.80
CA ARG A 293 -8.98 16.58 16.32
C ARG A 293 -9.45 15.13 16.37
N LEU A 294 -9.21 14.37 15.31
CA LEU A 294 -9.53 12.93 15.28
C LEU A 294 -8.70 12.13 16.29
N LEU A 295 -7.47 12.56 16.54
CA LEU A 295 -6.52 11.90 17.44
C LEU A 295 -6.58 12.45 18.88
N ALA A 296 -7.24 13.57 19.15
CA ALA A 296 -7.37 14.15 20.49
C ALA A 296 -8.02 13.16 21.48
N GLY A 297 -8.96 12.34 21.03
CA GLY A 297 -9.48 11.20 21.79
C GLY A 297 -8.53 9.99 21.86
N ALA A 298 -7.46 9.99 21.07
CA ALA A 298 -6.56 8.85 20.88
C ALA A 298 -5.23 8.97 21.67
N LYS A 299 -5.05 10.00 22.50
CA LYS A 299 -3.84 10.24 23.31
C LYS A 299 -3.38 9.06 24.18
N LYS A 300 -4.28 8.08 24.40
CA LYS A 300 -4.02 6.87 25.20
C LYS A 300 -3.84 5.60 24.37
N LEU A 301 -3.78 5.71 23.02
CA LEU A 301 -3.57 4.55 22.15
C LEU A 301 -2.16 4.00 22.30
N ILE A 302 -2.06 2.68 22.45
CA ILE A 302 -0.79 2.00 22.45
C ILE A 302 -0.38 1.69 21.02
N LEU A 303 0.77 2.23 20.59
CA LEU A 303 1.28 2.06 19.23
C LEU A 303 2.30 0.91 19.17
N PRO A 304 2.44 0.27 17.98
CA PRO A 304 3.48 -0.73 17.76
C PRO A 304 4.90 -0.16 18.05
N PRO A 305 5.83 -0.99 18.58
CA PRO A 305 7.20 -0.54 18.86
C PRO A 305 7.89 -0.04 17.59
N GLY A 306 8.46 1.17 17.64
CA GLY A 306 9.06 1.87 16.51
C GLY A 306 8.12 2.87 15.80
N ALA A 307 6.88 3.00 16.23
CA ALA A 307 5.94 3.99 15.68
C ALA A 307 6.32 5.45 16.06
N GLY A 308 6.99 5.65 17.20
CA GLY A 308 7.34 6.95 17.73
C GLY A 308 6.15 7.61 18.43
N ASN A 309 5.67 8.74 17.92
CA ASN A 309 4.46 9.39 18.39
C ASN A 309 3.28 9.19 17.43
N ILE A 310 2.05 9.46 17.93
CA ILE A 310 0.81 9.24 17.18
C ILE A 310 0.74 10.10 15.92
N GLY A 311 1.18 11.36 15.99
CA GLY A 311 1.14 12.29 14.85
C GLY A 311 1.99 11.79 13.69
N ARG A 312 3.27 11.48 13.93
CA ARG A 312 4.17 10.91 12.93
C ARG A 312 3.62 9.58 12.37
N PHE A 313 3.11 8.71 13.24
CA PHE A 313 2.61 7.40 12.84
C PHE A 313 1.39 7.52 11.94
N ALA A 314 0.41 8.34 12.32
CA ALA A 314 -0.80 8.56 11.53
C ALA A 314 -0.51 9.17 10.15
N MET A 315 0.48 10.05 10.05
CA MET A 315 0.86 10.68 8.79
C MET A 315 1.55 9.70 7.81
N LYS A 316 2.18 8.63 8.30
CA LYS A 316 2.98 7.69 7.50
C LYS A 316 2.34 6.31 7.32
N CYS A 317 1.38 5.95 8.17
CA CYS A 317 0.69 4.67 8.11
C CYS A 317 -0.38 4.69 7.02
N THR A 318 -0.27 3.79 6.05
CA THR A 318 -1.27 3.60 4.99
C THR A 318 -2.34 2.55 5.36
N ALA A 319 -2.39 2.10 6.59
CA ALA A 319 -3.33 1.09 7.10
C ALA A 319 -3.39 -0.20 6.24
N CYS A 320 -2.28 -0.60 5.62
CA CYS A 320 -2.22 -1.76 4.73
C CYS A 320 -2.43 -3.12 5.43
N GLN A 321 -2.53 -3.15 6.75
CA GLN A 321 -2.80 -4.32 7.61
C GLN A 321 -1.74 -5.45 7.57
N LEU A 322 -0.59 -5.23 6.95
CA LEU A 322 0.47 -6.25 6.89
C LEU A 322 1.00 -6.63 8.28
N CYS A 323 1.23 -5.63 9.15
CA CYS A 323 1.67 -5.85 10.52
C CYS A 323 0.61 -6.56 11.38
N THR A 324 -0.67 -6.31 11.13
CA THR A 324 -1.81 -6.98 11.78
C THR A 324 -1.87 -8.45 11.42
N ALA A 325 -1.75 -8.77 10.13
CA ALA A 325 -1.75 -10.15 9.62
C ALA A 325 -0.59 -10.99 10.16
N ASN A 326 0.59 -10.36 10.33
CA ASN A 326 1.82 -11.05 10.71
C ASN A 326 2.14 -10.96 12.23
N CYS A 327 1.26 -10.39 13.05
CA CYS A 327 1.47 -10.33 14.49
C CYS A 327 1.22 -11.71 15.14
N PRO A 328 2.25 -12.35 15.76
CA PRO A 328 2.10 -13.70 16.29
C PRO A 328 1.13 -13.79 17.48
N THR A 329 0.97 -12.71 18.23
CA THR A 329 0.04 -12.65 19.37
C THR A 329 -1.32 -12.05 18.99
N GLY A 330 -1.47 -11.54 17.78
CA GLY A 330 -2.73 -10.98 17.29
C GLY A 330 -3.19 -9.68 17.95
N ILE A 331 -2.34 -9.03 18.72
CA ILE A 331 -2.68 -7.80 19.47
C ILE A 331 -2.67 -6.54 18.61
N ILE A 332 -2.05 -6.57 17.42
CA ILE A 332 -2.13 -5.44 16.49
C ILE A 332 -3.49 -5.51 15.81
N VAL A 333 -4.29 -4.49 15.99
CA VAL A 333 -5.64 -4.38 15.43
C VAL A 333 -5.77 -3.09 14.60
N PRO A 334 -6.65 -3.07 13.59
CA PRO A 334 -7.02 -1.83 12.92
C PRO A 334 -7.65 -0.84 13.90
N ALA A 335 -7.59 0.45 13.56
CA ALA A 335 -8.39 1.44 14.26
C ALA A 335 -9.90 1.13 14.13
N PRO A 336 -10.74 1.62 15.06
CA PRO A 336 -12.19 1.56 14.88
C PRO A 336 -12.59 2.16 13.53
N GLY A 337 -13.36 1.43 12.73
CA GLY A 337 -13.69 1.82 11.35
C GLY A 337 -12.78 1.20 10.27
N GLY A 338 -11.62 0.64 10.62
CA GLY A 338 -10.71 -0.06 9.67
C GLY A 338 -9.84 0.83 8.79
N ASP A 339 -10.11 2.12 8.74
CA ASP A 339 -9.49 3.08 7.80
C ASP A 339 -8.35 3.90 8.42
N GLY A 340 -8.09 3.71 9.72
CA GLY A 340 -7.06 4.44 10.45
C GLY A 340 -5.78 3.64 10.72
N PRO A 341 -4.81 4.29 11.37
CA PRO A 341 -3.58 3.63 11.80
C PRO A 341 -3.86 2.47 12.77
N VAL A 342 -3.05 1.42 12.71
CA VAL A 342 -3.17 0.26 13.60
C VAL A 342 -2.78 0.62 15.04
N ARG A 343 -3.32 -0.12 16.01
CA ARG A 343 -3.03 0.01 17.44
C ARG A 343 -2.77 -1.35 18.09
N LEU A 344 -2.20 -1.35 19.27
CA LEU A 344 -2.13 -2.53 20.13
C LEU A 344 -3.37 -2.61 21.01
N ASP A 345 -4.02 -3.77 20.99
CA ASP A 345 -5.14 -4.10 21.89
C ASP A 345 -4.67 -5.12 22.92
N LEU A 346 -4.29 -4.64 24.10
CA LEU A 346 -3.77 -5.49 25.17
C LEU A 346 -4.86 -6.31 25.89
N ALA A 347 -6.15 -6.11 25.56
CA ALA A 347 -7.20 -7.01 26.01
C ALA A 347 -7.08 -8.39 25.34
N ARG A 348 -6.48 -8.46 24.15
CA ARG A 348 -6.25 -9.71 23.39
C ARG A 348 -4.99 -10.46 23.81
N GLY A 349 -4.12 -9.86 24.62
CA GLY A 349 -2.86 -10.46 25.02
C GLY A 349 -1.74 -9.43 25.21
N ALA A 350 -0.51 -9.86 25.02
CA ALA A 350 0.69 -9.05 25.25
C ALA A 350 1.61 -8.96 24.02
N CYS A 351 2.38 -7.89 23.93
CA CYS A 351 3.46 -7.77 22.95
C CYS A 351 4.61 -8.70 23.31
N LYS A 352 4.90 -9.67 22.46
CA LYS A 352 5.97 -10.65 22.70
C LYS A 352 7.33 -9.95 22.81
N TYR A 353 8.02 -10.12 23.94
CA TYR A 353 9.28 -9.45 24.26
C TYR A 353 10.40 -9.74 23.27
N GLY A 354 10.51 -10.99 22.81
CA GLY A 354 11.47 -11.47 21.82
C GLY A 354 11.01 -11.35 20.37
N CYS A 355 10.20 -10.32 20.01
CA CYS A 355 9.66 -10.19 18.64
C CYS A 355 9.71 -8.74 18.15
N SER A 356 10.26 -8.52 16.95
CA SER A 356 10.27 -7.23 16.24
C SER A 356 9.65 -7.32 14.84
N LYS A 357 8.82 -8.33 14.54
CA LYS A 357 8.27 -8.59 13.20
C LYS A 357 7.55 -7.39 12.59
N CYS A 358 6.69 -6.70 13.35
CA CYS A 358 5.92 -5.57 12.83
C CYS A 358 6.81 -4.43 12.31
N SER A 359 7.96 -4.17 12.97
CA SER A 359 8.92 -3.16 12.53
C SER A 359 9.73 -3.61 11.31
N ALA A 360 10.05 -4.91 11.22
CA ALA A 360 10.82 -5.47 10.11
C ALA A 360 10.04 -5.52 8.79
N ILE A 361 8.71 -5.71 8.85
CA ILE A 361 7.87 -5.88 7.66
C ILE A 361 7.16 -4.61 7.21
N CYS A 362 7.16 -3.53 8.01
CA CYS A 362 6.45 -2.30 7.66
C CYS A 362 6.95 -1.73 6.32
N PRO A 363 6.09 -1.70 5.26
CA PRO A 363 6.57 -1.37 3.93
C PRO A 363 6.71 0.15 3.72
N THR A 364 6.04 0.98 4.53
CA THR A 364 6.06 2.45 4.41
C THR A 364 7.05 3.13 5.36
N GLY A 365 7.67 2.38 6.30
CA GLY A 365 8.51 2.96 7.35
C GLY A 365 7.75 3.76 8.41
N ALA A 366 6.42 3.64 8.47
CA ALA A 366 5.63 4.20 9.58
C ALA A 366 6.07 3.63 10.92
N ILE A 367 6.33 2.33 10.97
CA ILE A 367 7.02 1.66 12.06
C ILE A 367 8.50 1.58 11.66
N LYS A 368 9.38 2.28 12.39
CA LYS A 368 10.84 2.22 12.17
C LYS A 368 11.34 0.80 12.41
N PRO A 369 12.22 0.26 11.56
CA PRO A 369 12.84 -1.03 11.83
C PRO A 369 13.64 -0.95 13.13
N LEU A 370 13.43 -1.93 14.01
CA LEU A 370 14.13 -2.06 15.28
C LEU A 370 14.82 -3.41 15.33
N THR A 371 16.06 -3.42 15.82
CA THR A 371 16.70 -4.64 16.27
C THR A 371 15.98 -5.19 17.50
N LEU A 372 16.21 -6.44 17.84
CA LEU A 372 15.56 -7.04 19.01
C LEU A 372 15.99 -6.33 20.31
N GLU A 373 17.24 -5.90 20.42
CA GLU A 373 17.75 -5.15 21.56
C GLU A 373 17.09 -3.77 21.67
N GLU A 374 17.04 -3.02 20.56
CA GLU A 374 16.37 -1.72 20.54
C GLU A 374 14.89 -1.84 20.93
N LYS A 375 14.20 -2.88 20.42
CA LYS A 375 12.81 -3.14 20.78
C LYS A 375 12.64 -3.42 22.27
N ARG A 376 13.54 -4.17 22.89
CA ARG A 376 13.52 -4.49 24.33
C ARG A 376 13.76 -3.26 25.21
N ARG A 377 14.38 -2.21 24.67
CA ARG A 377 14.62 -0.92 25.32
C ARG A 377 13.61 0.15 24.92
N THR A 378 12.67 -0.14 24.01
CA THR A 378 11.68 0.84 23.55
C THR A 378 10.45 0.79 24.44
N LYS A 379 10.18 1.87 25.18
CA LYS A 379 8.97 2.06 25.98
C LYS A 379 7.82 2.43 25.07
N ILE A 380 6.84 1.51 24.94
CA ILE A 380 5.66 1.68 24.07
C ILE A 380 4.40 2.10 24.85
N ALA A 381 4.40 1.84 26.15
CA ALA A 381 3.34 2.16 27.07
C ALA A 381 3.86 2.17 28.50
N GLU A 382 3.04 2.63 29.43
CA GLU A 382 3.35 2.65 30.85
C GLU A 382 2.38 1.78 31.63
N ALA A 383 2.92 0.89 32.46
CA ALA A 383 2.12 0.12 33.39
C ALA A 383 1.82 0.92 34.66
N SER A 384 0.63 0.77 35.18
CA SER A 384 0.18 1.27 36.47
C SER A 384 -0.37 0.13 37.33
N PHE A 385 -0.17 0.23 38.62
CA PHE A 385 -0.64 -0.73 39.60
C PHE A 385 -1.67 -0.07 40.51
N ASP A 386 -2.83 -0.70 40.65
CA ASP A 386 -3.87 -0.31 41.57
C ASP A 386 -3.94 -1.31 42.74
N PRO A 387 -3.47 -0.94 43.94
CA PRO A 387 -3.48 -1.81 45.11
C PRO A 387 -4.90 -2.26 45.52
N LYS A 388 -5.90 -1.38 45.30
CA LYS A 388 -7.31 -1.66 45.68
C LYS A 388 -7.96 -2.82 44.91
N LEU A 389 -7.43 -3.13 43.75
CA LEU A 389 -7.92 -4.21 42.88
C LEU A 389 -7.04 -5.46 42.95
N CYS A 390 -5.93 -5.42 43.69
CA CYS A 390 -4.95 -6.49 43.73
C CYS A 390 -5.32 -7.59 44.73
N LEU A 391 -5.46 -8.81 44.27
CA LEU A 391 -5.75 -9.96 45.10
C LEU A 391 -4.69 -10.21 46.19
N ALA A 392 -3.41 -9.98 45.89
CA ALA A 392 -2.33 -10.11 46.86
C ALA A 392 -2.36 -9.02 47.93
N CYS A 393 -3.04 -7.88 47.71
CA CYS A 393 -3.18 -6.82 48.69
C CYS A 393 -4.38 -7.07 49.63
N HIS A 394 -5.46 -7.69 49.14
CA HIS A 394 -6.73 -7.84 49.86
C HIS A 394 -7.13 -9.30 50.11
N GLY A 395 -6.54 -10.26 49.38
CA GLY A 395 -6.81 -11.69 49.54
C GLY A 395 -5.85 -12.36 50.53
N ASP A 396 -6.21 -13.55 50.96
CA ASP A 396 -5.39 -14.38 51.86
C ASP A 396 -4.33 -15.16 51.10
N ASP A 397 -4.51 -15.40 49.78
CA ASP A 397 -3.61 -16.17 48.97
C ASP A 397 -2.53 -15.32 48.26
N PRO A 398 -1.27 -15.80 48.18
CA PRO A 398 -0.23 -15.15 47.46
C PRO A 398 -0.48 -15.21 45.93
N CYS A 399 -0.43 -14.07 45.22
CA CYS A 399 -0.67 -14.05 43.78
C CYS A 399 0.62 -13.99 42.97
N GLY A 400 1.23 -12.80 42.80
CA GLY A 400 2.49 -12.61 42.06
C GLY A 400 2.47 -12.89 40.56
N LYS A 401 1.36 -13.28 39.92
CA LYS A 401 1.28 -13.65 38.49
C LYS A 401 1.79 -12.57 37.52
N CYS A 402 1.63 -11.28 37.88
CA CYS A 402 2.12 -10.18 37.07
C CYS A 402 3.67 -10.05 37.11
N ALA A 403 4.30 -10.44 38.23
CA ALA A 403 5.75 -10.49 38.35
C ALA A 403 6.33 -11.66 37.54
N ASP A 404 5.73 -12.85 37.67
CA ASP A 404 6.14 -14.04 36.92
C ASP A 404 6.00 -13.89 35.40
N ALA A 405 4.99 -13.14 34.97
CA ALA A 405 4.75 -12.86 33.55
C ALA A 405 5.62 -11.72 32.98
N CYS A 406 6.37 -10.96 33.82
CA CYS A 406 7.11 -9.79 33.36
C CYS A 406 8.45 -10.16 32.70
N PRO A 407 8.58 -10.11 31.34
CA PRO A 407 9.80 -10.53 30.68
C PRO A 407 10.97 -9.52 30.80
N ALA A 408 10.66 -8.29 31.22
CA ALA A 408 11.67 -7.24 31.45
C ALA A 408 12.16 -7.19 32.89
N GLY A 409 11.61 -8.03 33.80
CA GLY A 409 11.94 -8.00 35.23
C GLY A 409 11.54 -6.70 35.95
N ALA A 410 10.66 -5.89 35.34
CA ALA A 410 10.21 -4.62 35.88
C ALA A 410 9.26 -4.75 37.06
N ILE A 411 8.74 -5.95 37.35
CA ILE A 411 7.85 -6.20 38.49
C ILE A 411 8.51 -7.23 39.40
N LYS A 412 8.77 -6.82 40.63
CA LYS A 412 9.35 -7.70 41.67
C LYS A 412 8.31 -7.99 42.72
N PRO A 413 8.11 -9.27 43.13
CA PRO A 413 7.21 -9.61 44.20
C PRO A 413 7.83 -9.24 45.54
N ARG A 414 7.03 -8.70 46.47
CA ARG A 414 7.46 -8.30 47.82
C ARG A 414 6.63 -8.99 48.90
N GLY A 415 7.31 -9.49 49.90
CA GLY A 415 6.71 -10.17 51.05
C GLY A 415 6.08 -11.51 50.77
N PRO A 416 5.54 -12.18 51.79
CA PRO A 416 4.96 -13.54 51.65
C PRO A 416 3.73 -13.59 50.70
N ARG A 417 2.95 -12.51 50.63
CA ARG A 417 1.80 -12.39 49.73
C ARG A 417 2.20 -12.07 48.26
N ARG A 418 3.50 -11.88 47.96
CA ARG A 418 4.04 -11.57 46.64
C ARG A 418 3.42 -10.32 46.01
N VAL A 419 3.20 -9.26 46.83
CA VAL A 419 2.67 -7.98 46.34
C VAL A 419 3.60 -7.38 45.30
N PRO A 420 3.09 -6.98 44.11
CA PRO A 420 3.95 -6.49 43.04
C PRO A 420 4.51 -5.09 43.35
N ARG A 421 5.81 -4.94 43.20
CA ARG A 421 6.49 -3.63 43.15
C ARG A 421 6.93 -3.35 41.72
N LEU A 422 6.36 -2.32 41.12
CA LEU A 422 6.63 -1.93 39.73
C LEU A 422 7.80 -0.93 39.68
N ASP A 423 8.82 -1.28 38.91
CA ASP A 423 9.90 -0.39 38.50
C ASP A 423 9.59 0.16 37.09
N LYS A 424 9.21 1.43 37.04
CA LYS A 424 8.84 2.10 35.79
C LYS A 424 10.01 2.33 34.85
N SER A 425 11.26 2.34 35.36
CA SER A 425 12.48 2.54 34.56
C SER A 425 12.80 1.33 33.69
N LEU A 426 12.44 0.12 34.11
CA LEU A 426 12.63 -1.13 33.37
C LEU A 426 11.41 -1.53 32.53
N CYS A 427 10.28 -0.83 32.72
CA CYS A 427 9.00 -1.21 32.10
C CYS A 427 8.90 -0.70 30.66
N ILE A 428 8.84 -1.61 29.69
CA ILE A 428 8.62 -1.28 28.27
C ILE A 428 7.13 -1.17 27.88
N GLY A 429 6.17 -1.51 28.79
CA GLY A 429 4.75 -1.42 28.51
C GLY A 429 4.20 -2.53 27.60
N CYS A 430 4.78 -3.73 27.63
CA CYS A 430 4.40 -4.85 26.74
C CYS A 430 3.00 -5.44 27.03
N GLY A 431 2.42 -5.19 28.19
CA GLY A 431 1.09 -5.65 28.59
C GLY A 431 1.03 -7.07 29.17
N ALA A 432 2.16 -7.77 29.33
CA ALA A 432 2.18 -9.13 29.88
C ALA A 432 1.59 -9.21 31.30
N CYS A 433 1.88 -8.22 32.13
CA CYS A 433 1.34 -8.11 33.49
C CYS A 433 -0.18 -7.88 33.52
N GLN A 434 -0.71 -7.10 32.60
CA GLN A 434 -2.15 -6.88 32.46
C GLN A 434 -2.85 -8.16 31.96
N ALA A 435 -2.26 -8.85 30.99
CA ALA A 435 -2.82 -10.10 30.45
C ALA A 435 -2.85 -11.21 31.52
N ALA A 436 -1.79 -11.32 32.31
CA ALA A 436 -1.67 -12.34 33.36
C ALA A 436 -2.47 -12.02 34.65
N CYS A 437 -2.94 -10.78 34.84
CA CYS A 437 -3.65 -10.38 36.04
C CYS A 437 -5.01 -11.10 36.15
N PRO A 438 -5.31 -11.85 37.24
CA PRO A 438 -6.55 -12.58 37.42
C PRO A 438 -7.71 -11.72 37.96
N ALA A 439 -7.42 -10.50 38.43
CA ALA A 439 -8.45 -9.62 39.00
C ALA A 439 -9.59 -9.34 38.02
N THR A 440 -10.84 -9.49 38.44
CA THR A 440 -12.09 -9.27 37.69
C THR A 440 -13.05 -8.42 38.50
N PRO A 441 -13.92 -7.56 37.90
CA PRO A 441 -14.05 -7.29 36.47
C PRO A 441 -12.96 -6.39 35.93
N VAL A 442 -12.20 -5.69 36.76
CA VAL A 442 -11.16 -4.74 36.39
C VAL A 442 -9.78 -5.26 36.80
N LYS A 443 -8.81 -5.22 35.93
CA LYS A 443 -7.44 -5.66 36.19
C LYS A 443 -6.73 -4.68 37.14
N ALA A 444 -6.00 -5.22 38.14
CA ALA A 444 -5.16 -4.42 39.03
C ALA A 444 -3.94 -3.83 38.34
N MET A 445 -3.43 -4.52 37.29
CA MET A 445 -2.39 -4.00 36.40
C MET A 445 -3.03 -3.43 35.15
N LYS A 446 -2.84 -2.14 34.88
CA LYS A 446 -3.30 -1.43 33.70
C LYS A 446 -2.12 -0.90 32.90
N VAL A 447 -2.19 -0.94 31.58
CA VAL A 447 -1.17 -0.41 30.69
C VAL A 447 -1.80 0.64 29.78
N VAL A 448 -1.20 1.83 29.75
CA VAL A 448 -1.70 2.99 29.01
C VAL A 448 -0.62 3.46 28.05
N GLY A 449 -0.99 3.87 26.84
CA GLY A 449 -0.06 4.37 25.83
C GLY A 449 0.68 5.63 26.32
N VAL A 450 1.91 5.78 25.82
CA VAL A 450 2.72 6.99 26.00
C VAL A 450 2.52 7.91 24.80
N GLU A 451 2.67 9.22 24.98
CA GLU A 451 2.57 10.20 23.89
C GLU A 451 3.69 10.02 22.86
N GLU A 452 4.91 9.74 23.35
CA GLU A 452 6.06 9.45 22.53
C GLU A 452 6.84 8.25 23.07
N GLN A 453 7.23 7.36 22.16
CA GLN A 453 8.05 6.20 22.49
C GLN A 453 9.49 6.65 22.76
N SER A 454 10.03 6.30 23.92
CA SER A 454 11.38 6.60 24.35
C SER A 454 12.22 5.32 24.48
N ARG A 455 13.54 5.47 24.50
CA ARG A 455 14.45 4.38 24.89
C ARG A 455 14.70 4.44 26.39
N ILE A 456 14.67 3.28 27.03
CA ILE A 456 15.04 3.07 28.44
C ILE A 456 16.40 2.42 28.54
#